data_7b0ae9277f0256ff15c7b882beda4cc9
#
_entry.id   7b0ae9277f0256ff15c7b882beda4cc9
#
_cell.length_a   1.000
_cell.length_b   1.000
_cell.length_c   1.000
_cell.angle_alpha   90.00
_cell.angle_beta   90.00
_cell.angle_gamma   90.00
#
_symmetry.space_group_name_H-M   'P 1'
#
loop_
_entity.id
_entity.type
_entity.pdbx_description
1 polymer ?
#
loop_
_entity_poly.entity_id
_entity_poly.type
_entity_poly.pdbx_seq_one_letter_code
_entity_poly.pdbx_strand_id
1 'polypeptide(L)'
;MTRYMLDTNTVSHLIKKHPAVARRVVATPMAFLCISAITNGELFFGLAKRPDAKQLHLAVRELLLRVDVLPWGGAIAEHYGTVRAGMERQGKILAPLDLLIATHALSVGAVLVTNDRAFGRVAGLLLEDWTD
;
A
#
# COMPACT_ATOMS: atom_id res chain seq x y z
N MET A 1 -18.61 2.36 2.44
CA MET A 1 -17.57 3.39 2.61
C MET A 1 -16.28 2.95 1.94
N THR A 2 -15.68 3.86 1.19
CA THR A 2 -14.45 3.54 0.45
C THR A 2 -13.25 3.66 1.37
N ARG A 3 -12.46 2.58 1.44
CA ARG A 3 -11.21 2.58 2.17
C ARG A 3 -10.06 2.70 1.15
N TYR A 4 -9.07 3.50 1.48
CA TYR A 4 -7.90 3.75 0.62
C TYR A 4 -6.68 3.10 1.24
N MET A 5 -6.09 2.15 0.53
CA MET A 5 -4.86 1.50 0.96
C MET A 5 -3.69 2.15 0.21
N LEU A 6 -2.78 2.76 0.97
CA LEU A 6 -1.60 3.38 0.38
C LEU A 6 -0.53 2.32 0.12
N ASP A 7 -0.01 2.25 -1.11
CA ASP A 7 1.11 1.36 -1.39
C ASP A 7 2.41 1.94 -0.83
N THR A 8 3.49 1.17 -0.88
CA THR A 8 4.77 1.57 -0.31
C THR A 8 5.33 2.83 -0.97
N ASN A 9 5.17 2.97 -2.30
CA ASN A 9 5.64 4.17 -3.00
C ASN A 9 4.85 5.41 -2.59
N THR A 10 3.54 5.30 -2.44
CA THR A 10 2.70 6.42 -1.99
C THR A 10 3.08 6.84 -0.58
N VAL A 11 3.32 5.88 0.32
CA VAL A 11 3.81 6.18 1.66
C VAL A 11 5.16 6.89 1.61
N SER A 12 6.06 6.45 0.74
CA SER A 12 7.36 7.09 0.54
C SER A 12 7.21 8.54 0.09
N HIS A 13 6.30 8.80 -0.88
CA HIS A 13 5.99 10.15 -1.32
C HIS A 13 5.46 11.02 -0.17
N LEU A 14 4.58 10.45 0.66
CA LEU A 14 4.02 11.17 1.81
C LEU A 14 5.12 11.54 2.81
N ILE A 15 6.01 10.61 3.13
CA ILE A 15 7.14 10.84 4.04
C ILE A 15 8.06 11.93 3.50
N LYS A 16 8.27 11.96 2.19
CA LYS A 16 9.07 12.99 1.51
C LYS A 16 8.31 14.30 1.28
N LYS A 17 7.10 14.39 1.81
CA LYS A 17 6.26 15.59 1.73
C LYS A 17 5.86 15.98 0.31
N HIS A 18 5.59 14.99 -0.54
CA HIS A 18 5.05 15.23 -1.88
C HIS A 18 3.76 16.04 -1.75
N PRO A 19 3.67 17.25 -2.37
CA PRO A 19 2.55 18.17 -2.08
C PRO A 19 1.17 17.60 -2.44
N ALA A 20 1.04 16.97 -3.59
CA ALA A 20 -0.25 16.41 -4.03
C ALA A 20 -0.70 15.26 -3.14
N VAL A 21 0.22 14.33 -2.81
CA VAL A 21 -0.08 13.20 -1.92
C VAL A 21 -0.46 13.71 -0.53
N ALA A 22 0.31 14.67 0.00
CA ALA A 22 0.03 15.24 1.33
C ALA A 22 -1.36 15.88 1.38
N ARG A 23 -1.74 16.63 0.33
CA ARG A 23 -3.07 17.26 0.27
C ARG A 23 -4.19 16.21 0.30
N ARG A 24 -4.05 15.14 -0.48
CA ARG A 24 -5.08 14.09 -0.54
C ARG A 24 -5.18 13.34 0.77
N VAL A 25 -4.06 13.06 1.42
CA VAL A 25 -4.06 12.38 2.73
C VAL A 25 -4.74 13.24 3.78
N VAL A 26 -4.40 14.53 3.85
CA VAL A 26 -5.03 15.45 4.81
C VAL A 26 -6.53 15.61 4.55
N ALA A 27 -6.94 15.61 3.28
CA ALA A 27 -8.34 15.75 2.90
C ALA A 27 -9.17 14.49 3.13
N THR A 28 -8.52 13.34 3.35
CA THR A 28 -9.21 12.06 3.54
C THR A 28 -9.34 11.76 5.04
N PRO A 29 -10.54 11.44 5.55
CA PRO A 29 -10.70 11.06 6.95
C PRO A 29 -9.80 9.88 7.32
N MET A 30 -9.17 9.95 8.50
CA MET A 30 -8.22 8.92 8.94
C MET A 30 -8.84 7.52 8.96
N ALA A 31 -10.13 7.42 9.27
CA ALA A 31 -10.83 6.13 9.29
C ALA A 31 -10.83 5.42 7.94
N PHE A 32 -10.59 6.14 6.84
CA PHE A 32 -10.59 5.58 5.49
C PHE A 32 -9.18 5.32 4.94
N LEU A 33 -8.15 5.65 5.72
CA LEU A 33 -6.75 5.44 5.32
C LEU A 33 -6.20 4.18 5.97
N CYS A 34 -5.60 3.32 5.17
CA CYS A 34 -4.95 2.11 5.69
C CYS A 34 -3.70 1.77 4.89
N ILE A 35 -2.89 0.91 5.45
CA ILE A 35 -1.76 0.28 4.76
C ILE A 35 -1.81 -1.22 5.06
N SER A 36 -1.23 -2.00 4.16
CA SER A 36 -1.02 -3.43 4.39
C SER A 36 0.08 -3.65 5.43
N ALA A 37 -0.02 -4.72 6.21
CA ALA A 37 1.10 -5.18 7.04
C ALA A 37 2.37 -5.41 6.21
N ILE A 38 2.23 -5.73 4.92
CA ILE A 38 3.37 -5.87 4.00
C ILE A 38 4.08 -4.53 3.83
N THR A 39 3.33 -3.46 3.55
CA THR A 39 3.88 -2.10 3.45
C THR A 39 4.52 -1.69 4.77
N ASN A 40 3.87 -2.00 5.90
CA ASN A 40 4.43 -1.70 7.21
C ASN A 40 5.78 -2.40 7.42
N GLY A 41 5.90 -3.66 7.00
CA GLY A 41 7.17 -4.38 7.04
C GLY A 41 8.26 -3.72 6.21
N GLU A 42 7.91 -3.22 5.02
CA GLU A 42 8.86 -2.47 4.18
C GLU A 42 9.31 -1.16 4.83
N LEU A 43 8.40 -0.48 5.52
CA LEU A 43 8.75 0.73 6.28
C LEU A 43 9.75 0.42 7.38
N PHE A 44 9.51 -0.62 8.18
CA PHE A 44 10.44 -1.02 9.24
C PHE A 44 11.78 -1.50 8.70
N PHE A 45 11.79 -2.16 7.55
CA PHE A 45 13.04 -2.51 6.87
C PHE A 45 13.82 -1.24 6.51
N GLY A 46 13.14 -0.23 5.95
CA GLY A 46 13.77 1.05 5.63
C GLY A 46 14.37 1.74 6.86
N LEU A 47 13.67 1.69 8.00
CA LEU A 47 14.16 2.24 9.26
C LEU A 47 15.37 1.47 9.78
N ALA A 48 15.33 0.15 9.72
CA ALA A 48 16.42 -0.70 10.19
C ALA A 48 17.73 -0.47 9.42
N LYS A 49 17.61 -0.16 8.11
CA LYS A 49 18.77 0.19 7.28
C LYS A 49 19.37 1.55 7.63
N ARG A 50 18.61 2.42 8.28
CA ARG A 50 19.01 3.80 8.58
C ARG A 50 18.74 4.12 10.06
N PRO A 51 19.45 3.45 10.98
CA PRO A 51 19.18 3.63 12.42
C PRO A 51 19.40 5.06 12.89
N ASP A 52 20.25 5.84 12.22
CA ASP A 52 20.58 7.22 12.60
C ASP A 52 19.69 8.28 11.92
N ALA A 53 18.79 7.87 11.04
CA ALA A 53 17.90 8.80 10.32
C ALA A 53 16.71 9.20 11.21
N LYS A 54 16.94 10.06 12.19
CA LYS A 54 15.94 10.44 13.20
C LYS A 54 14.67 11.02 12.60
N GLN A 55 14.81 11.87 11.57
CA GLN A 55 13.66 12.47 10.90
C GLN A 55 12.78 11.44 10.22
N LEU A 56 13.40 10.44 9.59
CA LEU A 56 12.68 9.36 8.95
C LEU A 56 11.90 8.53 9.98
N HIS A 57 12.54 8.18 11.10
CA HIS A 57 11.89 7.44 12.17
C HIS A 57 10.68 8.19 12.74
N LEU A 58 10.81 9.50 12.94
CA LEU A 58 9.69 10.33 13.39
C LEU A 58 8.55 10.37 12.37
N ALA A 59 8.89 10.55 11.09
CA ALA A 59 7.87 10.62 10.02
C ALA A 59 7.08 9.32 9.92
N VAL A 60 7.74 8.17 10.03
CA VAL A 60 7.06 6.88 10.01
C VAL A 60 6.16 6.73 11.24
N ARG A 61 6.61 7.10 12.42
CA ARG A 61 5.80 7.03 13.64
C ARG A 61 4.55 7.91 13.52
N GLU A 62 4.69 9.12 12.99
CA GLU A 62 3.56 10.02 12.77
C GLU A 62 2.56 9.43 11.78
N LEU A 63 3.06 8.83 10.70
CA LEU A 63 2.20 8.17 9.73
C LEU A 63 1.39 7.05 10.39
N LEU A 64 2.03 6.23 11.21
CA LEU A 64 1.36 5.09 11.86
C LEU A 64 0.29 5.52 12.86
N LEU A 65 0.28 6.79 13.29
CA LEU A 65 -0.82 7.34 14.09
C LEU A 65 -2.03 7.72 13.23
N ARG A 66 -1.87 7.85 11.92
CA ARG A 66 -2.90 8.34 11.01
C ARG A 66 -3.55 7.25 10.18
N VAL A 67 -2.92 6.10 10.05
CA VAL A 67 -3.42 5.02 9.19
C VAL A 67 -3.60 3.74 9.99
N ASP A 68 -4.59 2.95 9.59
CA ASP A 68 -4.75 1.60 10.13
C ASP A 68 -3.78 0.65 9.41
N VAL A 69 -3.07 -0.16 10.16
CA VAL A 69 -2.27 -1.25 9.60
C VAL A 69 -3.13 -2.50 9.60
N LEU A 70 -3.48 -2.98 8.41
CA LEU A 70 -4.34 -4.16 8.28
C LEU A 70 -3.48 -5.44 8.26
N PRO A 71 -3.88 -6.45 9.04
CA PRO A 71 -3.14 -7.72 9.05
C PRO A 71 -3.32 -8.48 7.74
N TRP A 72 -2.27 -9.20 7.34
CA TRP A 72 -2.28 -10.04 6.15
C TRP A 72 -2.49 -11.49 6.60
N GLY A 73 -3.74 -11.94 6.63
CA GLY A 73 -4.12 -13.21 7.25
C GLY A 73 -4.51 -14.31 6.27
N GLY A 74 -5.07 -15.41 6.82
CA GLY A 74 -5.37 -16.63 6.07
C GLY A 74 -6.33 -16.46 4.91
N ALA A 75 -7.37 -15.63 5.07
CA ALA A 75 -8.32 -15.35 3.97
C ALA A 75 -7.64 -14.64 2.80
N ILE A 76 -6.71 -13.74 3.09
CA ILE A 76 -5.93 -13.06 2.05
C ILE A 76 -4.96 -14.02 1.38
N ALA A 77 -4.35 -14.93 2.14
CA ALA A 77 -3.46 -15.96 1.60
C ALA A 77 -4.18 -16.86 0.59
N GLU A 78 -5.41 -17.24 0.90
CA GLU A 78 -6.24 -18.05 0.01
C GLU A 78 -6.55 -17.29 -1.30
N HIS A 79 -6.95 -16.03 -1.18
CA HIS A 79 -7.22 -15.16 -2.32
C HIS A 79 -5.94 -14.94 -3.15
N TYR A 80 -4.80 -14.79 -2.49
CA TYR A 80 -3.50 -14.64 -3.15
C TYR A 80 -3.20 -15.82 -4.07
N GLY A 81 -3.44 -17.04 -3.61
CA GLY A 81 -3.22 -18.22 -4.45
C GLY A 81 -4.04 -18.17 -5.72
N THR A 82 -5.31 -17.79 -5.63
CA THR A 82 -6.21 -17.68 -6.78
C THR A 82 -5.77 -16.57 -7.74
N VAL A 83 -5.46 -15.40 -7.21
CA VAL A 83 -5.05 -14.24 -8.03
C VAL A 83 -3.74 -14.54 -8.77
N ARG A 84 -2.76 -15.06 -8.05
CA ARG A 84 -1.45 -15.37 -8.63
C ARG A 84 -1.56 -16.43 -9.72
N ALA A 85 -2.29 -17.51 -9.46
CA ALA A 85 -2.48 -18.57 -10.45
C ALA A 85 -3.16 -18.04 -11.71
N GLY A 86 -4.16 -17.18 -11.55
CA GLY A 86 -4.85 -16.55 -12.69
C GLY A 86 -3.93 -15.65 -13.51
N MET A 87 -3.09 -14.86 -12.86
CA MET A 87 -2.13 -13.99 -13.53
C MET A 87 -1.08 -14.80 -14.31
N GLU A 88 -0.56 -15.86 -13.71
CA GLU A 88 0.42 -16.73 -14.37
C GLU A 88 -0.17 -17.38 -15.62
N ARG A 89 -1.43 -17.83 -15.56
CA ARG A 89 -2.13 -18.37 -16.74
C ARG A 89 -2.25 -17.36 -17.87
N GLN A 90 -2.34 -16.07 -17.54
CA GLN A 90 -2.44 -14.98 -18.52
C GLN A 90 -1.08 -14.40 -18.92
N GLY A 91 0.02 -14.95 -18.38
CA GLY A 91 1.36 -14.43 -18.66
C GLY A 91 1.61 -13.05 -18.04
N LYS A 92 0.85 -12.67 -17.02
CA LYS A 92 0.99 -11.38 -16.33
C LYS A 92 1.88 -11.53 -15.11
N ILE A 93 2.79 -10.58 -14.93
CA ILE A 93 3.76 -10.59 -13.83
C ILE A 93 3.63 -9.30 -13.02
N LEU A 94 3.76 -9.44 -11.72
CA LEU A 94 3.88 -8.33 -10.78
C LEU A 94 4.97 -8.70 -9.78
N ALA A 95 5.73 -7.71 -9.29
CA ALA A 95 6.76 -7.96 -8.29
C ALA A 95 6.14 -8.64 -7.05
N PRO A 96 6.85 -9.57 -6.39
CA PRO A 96 6.25 -10.37 -5.32
C PRO A 96 5.58 -9.58 -4.20
N LEU A 97 6.24 -8.55 -3.66
CA LEU A 97 5.64 -7.73 -2.59
C LEU A 97 4.46 -6.93 -3.10
N ASP A 98 4.51 -6.43 -4.34
CA ASP A 98 3.40 -5.70 -4.94
C ASP A 98 2.18 -6.60 -5.13
N LEU A 99 2.39 -7.87 -5.49
CA LEU A 99 1.30 -8.82 -5.62
C LEU A 99 0.63 -9.10 -4.27
N LEU A 100 1.40 -9.18 -3.19
CA LEU A 100 0.86 -9.32 -1.84
C LEU A 100 0.01 -8.12 -1.46
N ILE A 101 0.47 -6.90 -1.75
CA ILE A 101 -0.26 -5.67 -1.45
C ILE A 101 -1.53 -5.58 -2.29
N ALA A 102 -1.44 -5.87 -3.59
CA ALA A 102 -2.59 -5.85 -4.50
C ALA A 102 -3.67 -6.83 -4.05
N THR A 103 -3.29 -8.04 -3.69
CA THR A 103 -4.22 -9.05 -3.18
C THR A 103 -4.89 -8.58 -1.89
N HIS A 104 -4.13 -7.93 -1.02
CA HIS A 104 -4.66 -7.38 0.22
C HIS A 104 -5.77 -6.36 -0.07
N ALA A 105 -5.49 -5.40 -0.94
CA ALA A 105 -6.48 -4.38 -1.31
C ALA A 105 -7.74 -5.02 -1.91
N LEU A 106 -7.59 -5.98 -2.81
CA LEU A 106 -8.72 -6.73 -3.37
C LEU A 106 -9.54 -7.40 -2.29
N SER A 107 -8.88 -8.07 -1.35
CA SER A 107 -9.55 -8.88 -0.32
C SER A 107 -10.38 -8.04 0.63
N VAL A 108 -9.95 -6.82 0.93
CA VAL A 108 -10.68 -5.93 1.84
C VAL A 108 -11.56 -4.93 1.10
N GLY A 109 -11.61 -4.99 -0.23
CA GLY A 109 -12.43 -4.08 -1.04
C GLY A 109 -11.92 -2.64 -1.01
N ALA A 110 -10.63 -2.43 -0.82
CA ALA A 110 -10.04 -1.10 -0.79
C ALA A 110 -9.61 -0.63 -2.18
N VAL A 111 -9.58 0.68 -2.37
CA VAL A 111 -8.90 1.30 -3.50
C VAL A 111 -7.41 1.33 -3.17
N LEU A 112 -6.58 0.81 -4.07
CA LEU A 112 -5.13 0.90 -3.90
C LEU A 112 -4.64 2.23 -4.46
N VAL A 113 -3.99 3.01 -3.61
CA VAL A 113 -3.41 4.30 -4.00
C VAL A 113 -1.96 4.06 -4.41
N THR A 114 -1.69 4.21 -5.69
CA THR A 114 -0.37 3.92 -6.29
C THR A 114 -0.17 4.75 -7.55
N ASN A 115 1.06 5.09 -7.87
CA ASN A 115 1.41 5.66 -9.16
C ASN A 115 2.07 4.64 -10.10
N ASP A 116 2.16 3.38 -9.68
CA ASP A 116 2.75 2.32 -10.49
C ASP A 116 1.67 1.66 -11.35
N ARG A 117 1.79 1.84 -12.67
CA ARG A 117 0.84 1.31 -13.65
C ARG A 117 0.82 -0.22 -13.71
N ALA A 118 1.86 -0.88 -13.23
CA ALA A 118 1.93 -2.33 -13.22
C ALA A 118 0.77 -2.97 -12.45
N PHE A 119 0.25 -2.28 -11.43
CA PHE A 119 -0.92 -2.76 -10.67
C PHE A 119 -2.18 -2.89 -11.52
N GLY A 120 -2.25 -2.20 -12.67
CA GLY A 120 -3.37 -2.35 -13.62
C GLY A 120 -3.46 -3.74 -14.23
N ARG A 121 -2.43 -4.56 -14.07
CA ARG A 121 -2.45 -5.97 -14.54
C ARG A 121 -3.32 -6.87 -13.66
N VAL A 122 -3.70 -6.40 -12.48
CA VAL A 122 -4.51 -7.19 -11.54
C VAL A 122 -5.98 -6.92 -11.80
N ALA A 123 -6.69 -7.94 -12.26
CA ALA A 123 -8.12 -7.81 -12.60
C ALA A 123 -8.94 -7.45 -11.36
N GLY A 124 -9.84 -6.48 -11.51
CA GLY A 124 -10.77 -6.07 -10.45
C GLY A 124 -10.19 -5.14 -9.40
N LEU A 125 -8.89 -4.84 -9.46
CA LEU A 125 -8.26 -3.93 -8.51
C LEU A 125 -8.59 -2.48 -8.88
N LEU A 126 -9.14 -1.74 -7.93
CA LEU A 126 -9.42 -0.31 -8.10
C LEU A 126 -8.17 0.48 -7.74
N LEU A 127 -7.79 1.41 -8.61
CA LEU A 127 -6.57 2.19 -8.45
C LEU A 127 -6.87 3.69 -8.45
N GLU A 128 -6.13 4.42 -7.65
CA GLU A 128 -6.06 5.90 -7.73
C GLU A 128 -4.61 6.33 -7.62
N ASP A 129 -4.25 7.36 -8.38
CA ASP A 129 -2.94 7.99 -8.32
C ASP A 129 -3.10 9.36 -7.65
N TRP A 130 -2.47 9.55 -6.51
CA TRP A 130 -2.54 10.80 -5.74
C TRP A 130 -1.36 11.73 -5.98
N THR A 131 -0.50 11.40 -6.95
CA THR A 131 0.66 12.24 -7.27
C THR A 131 0.34 13.41 -8.19
N ASP A 132 -0.85 13.50 -8.69
CA ASP A 132 -1.29 14.57 -9.59
C ASP A 132 -1.68 15.85 -8.84
#